data_fea992d517c9bde88cd79bd544f33a40
#
_entry.id   fea992d517c9bde88cd79bd544f33a40
#
_cell.length_a   1.000
_cell.length_b   1.000
_cell.length_c   1.000
_cell.angle_alpha   90.00
_cell.angle_beta   90.00
_cell.angle_gamma   90.00
#
_symmetry.space_group_name_H-M   'P 1'
#
loop_
_entity.id
_entity.type
_entity.pdbx_description
1 polymer ?
#
loop_
_entity_poly.entity_id
_entity_poly.type
_entity_poly.pdbx_seq_one_letter_code
_entity_poly.pdbx_strand_id
1 'polypeptide(L)'
;ATPQDDSLDDAADAPSKHKVIPYVEDTRNILVLRMENPASPEVSTTLRYALERGIEAEFQLEDSELSSEALPDNDSRGRMLFTESAEGGAGVLRRIQAEPDALAKVARAALEIMHFSPDGTDLGHADGAKERCEKACYDCLLSYGNQSDHAAIDRHLIRDLLLRLASAQTVSTQSLEPRGDRAQKIKSLCDSELQRAFIDLLVQYEFALPNNVGQP
;
A
#
# COMPACT_ATOMS: atom_id res chain seq x y z
N ALA A 1 -47.95 18.73 62.70
CA ALA A 1 -46.87 19.29 61.89
C ALA A 1 -46.12 18.13 61.22
N THR A 2 -46.40 17.89 60.01
CA THR A 2 -45.71 16.91 59.13
C THR A 2 -44.58 17.63 58.44
N PRO A 3 -43.35 17.07 58.36
CA PRO A 3 -42.31 17.62 57.53
C PRO A 3 -42.58 17.24 56.08
N GLN A 4 -42.54 18.21 55.18
CA GLN A 4 -42.52 18.06 53.78
C GLN A 4 -41.15 17.48 53.36
N ASP A 5 -41.21 16.39 52.62
CA ASP A 5 -40.09 15.73 51.99
C ASP A 5 -39.80 16.49 50.68
N ASP A 6 -38.82 17.37 50.71
CA ASP A 6 -38.26 18.01 49.51
C ASP A 6 -37.25 17.05 48.86
N SER A 7 -37.74 16.06 48.14
CA SER A 7 -36.93 15.30 47.20
C SER A 7 -36.68 16.18 45.96
N LEU A 8 -35.60 16.94 45.99
CA LEU A 8 -35.06 17.61 44.81
C LEU A 8 -34.59 16.54 43.81
N ASP A 9 -35.28 16.50 42.69
CA ASP A 9 -34.89 15.81 41.45
C ASP A 9 -33.56 16.39 40.90
N ASP A 10 -32.43 15.93 41.42
CA ASP A 10 -31.10 16.13 40.86
C ASP A 10 -30.76 15.03 39.85
N ALA A 11 -31.66 14.78 38.90
CA ALA A 11 -31.43 13.87 37.80
C ALA A 11 -31.31 14.60 36.44
N ALA A 12 -30.77 15.82 36.46
CA ALA A 12 -30.56 16.58 35.23
C ALA A 12 -29.06 16.91 35.08
N ASP A 13 -28.47 16.33 34.07
CA ASP A 13 -27.15 16.65 33.49
C ASP A 13 -25.97 15.73 33.82
N ALA A 14 -26.17 14.43 33.74
CA ALA A 14 -25.03 13.58 33.46
C ALA A 14 -24.59 13.84 31.99
N PRO A 15 -23.35 14.29 31.75
CA PRO A 15 -22.90 14.57 30.39
C PRO A 15 -23.07 13.31 29.52
N SER A 16 -23.89 13.41 28.48
CA SER A 16 -24.12 12.31 27.56
C SER A 16 -22.77 11.93 26.89
N LYS A 17 -22.32 10.69 27.09
CA LYS A 17 -21.11 10.16 26.46
C LYS A 17 -21.42 9.93 24.99
N HIS A 18 -20.82 10.72 24.10
CA HIS A 18 -20.87 10.51 22.68
C HIS A 18 -19.61 9.76 22.22
N LYS A 19 -19.80 8.74 21.36
CA LYS A 19 -18.68 8.09 20.69
C LYS A 19 -18.19 9.01 19.57
N VAL A 20 -16.97 9.52 19.71
CA VAL A 20 -16.33 10.34 18.69
C VAL A 20 -15.26 9.50 17.99
N ILE A 21 -15.28 9.48 16.68
CA ILE A 21 -14.26 8.85 15.85
C ILE A 21 -13.52 9.98 15.14
N PRO A 22 -12.30 10.32 15.56
CA PRO A 22 -11.49 11.29 14.83
C PRO A 22 -11.07 10.70 13.48
N TYR A 23 -11.04 11.51 12.44
CA TYR A 23 -10.54 11.14 11.13
C TYR A 23 -9.73 12.28 10.54
N VAL A 24 -8.86 11.94 9.58
CA VAL A 24 -8.07 12.88 8.80
C VAL A 24 -8.31 12.57 7.33
N GLU A 25 -8.47 13.60 6.53
CA GLU A 25 -8.56 13.51 5.07
C GLU A 25 -7.33 14.18 4.46
N ASP A 26 -6.73 13.51 3.48
CA ASP A 26 -5.61 14.03 2.72
C ASP A 26 -5.68 13.54 1.26
N THR A 27 -5.03 14.26 0.35
CA THR A 27 -4.95 13.87 -1.07
C THR A 27 -3.50 13.61 -1.42
N ARG A 28 -3.16 12.33 -1.62
CA ARG A 28 -1.79 11.87 -1.91
C ARG A 28 -1.75 10.88 -3.04
N ASN A 29 -0.58 10.71 -3.63
CA ASN A 29 -0.33 9.58 -4.51
C ASN A 29 -0.24 8.32 -3.66
N ILE A 30 -1.00 7.31 -4.04
CA ILE A 30 -1.02 6.01 -3.36
C ILE A 30 -0.83 4.87 -4.36
N LEU A 31 -0.25 3.78 -3.86
CA LEU A 31 -0.21 2.50 -4.54
C LEU A 31 -0.75 1.44 -3.59
N VAL A 32 -1.77 0.72 -4.01
CA VAL A 32 -2.26 -0.45 -3.29
C VAL A 32 -1.74 -1.70 -3.99
N LEU A 33 -0.93 -2.46 -3.28
CA LEU A 33 -0.45 -3.75 -3.74
C LEU A 33 -1.22 -4.86 -3.03
N ARG A 34 -1.64 -5.87 -3.79
CA ARG A 34 -2.34 -7.05 -3.28
C ARG A 34 -1.70 -8.30 -3.84
N MET A 35 -1.48 -9.28 -2.98
CA MET A 35 -1.03 -10.60 -3.42
C MET A 35 -2.20 -11.38 -4.03
N GLU A 36 -1.96 -12.11 -5.09
CA GLU A 36 -2.97 -12.97 -5.71
C GLU A 36 -3.38 -14.12 -4.79
N ASN A 37 -2.39 -14.75 -4.18
CA ASN A 37 -2.60 -15.87 -3.25
C ASN A 37 -2.51 -15.38 -1.81
N PRO A 38 -3.27 -15.99 -0.88
CA PRO A 38 -3.12 -15.73 0.55
C PRO A 38 -1.67 -15.95 1.00
N ALA A 39 -1.18 -15.06 1.85
CA ALA A 39 0.14 -15.13 2.46
C ALA A 39 0.02 -15.05 3.97
N SER A 40 1.00 -15.60 4.68
CA SER A 40 1.05 -15.42 6.13
C SER A 40 1.30 -13.94 6.48
N PRO A 41 0.89 -13.50 7.68
CA PRO A 41 1.18 -12.15 8.15
C PRO A 41 2.66 -11.80 8.09
N GLU A 42 3.54 -12.76 8.40
CA GLU A 42 5.01 -12.58 8.38
C GLU A 42 5.51 -12.31 6.96
N VAL A 43 5.02 -13.07 5.97
CA VAL A 43 5.36 -12.85 4.55
C VAL A 43 4.88 -11.49 4.09
N SER A 44 3.64 -11.13 4.41
CA SER A 44 3.06 -9.83 4.01
C SER A 44 3.78 -8.65 4.66
N THR A 45 4.08 -8.75 5.97
CA THR A 45 4.81 -7.72 6.71
C THR A 45 6.23 -7.55 6.18
N THR A 46 6.96 -8.66 6.00
CA THR A 46 8.32 -8.63 5.47
C THR A 46 8.35 -8.06 4.05
N LEU A 47 7.43 -8.49 3.17
CA LEU A 47 7.35 -7.99 1.80
C LEU A 47 7.07 -6.49 1.76
N ARG A 48 6.18 -5.99 2.61
CA ARG A 48 5.85 -4.58 2.70
C ARG A 48 7.09 -3.74 2.98
N TYR A 49 7.85 -4.08 4.03
CA TYR A 49 9.08 -3.34 4.37
C TYR A 49 10.18 -3.51 3.33
N ALA A 50 10.30 -4.68 2.72
CA ALA A 50 11.27 -4.89 1.65
C ALA A 50 10.97 -4.06 0.40
N LEU A 51 9.70 -3.96 0.01
CA LEU A 51 9.30 -3.11 -1.11
C LEU A 51 9.43 -1.62 -0.78
N GLU A 52 9.10 -1.18 0.45
CA GLU A 52 9.31 0.18 0.91
C GLU A 52 10.79 0.57 0.76
N ARG A 53 11.71 -0.20 1.36
CA ARG A 53 13.15 0.03 1.25
C ARG A 53 13.67 -0.05 -0.19
N GLY A 54 13.13 -0.98 -0.98
CA GLY A 54 13.47 -1.11 -2.39
C GLY A 54 13.01 0.08 -3.25
N ILE A 55 11.84 0.65 -2.95
CA ILE A 55 11.33 1.87 -3.61
C ILE A 55 12.20 3.07 -3.23
N GLU A 56 12.47 3.25 -1.94
CA GLU A 56 13.34 4.33 -1.45
C GLU A 56 14.71 4.30 -2.14
N ALA A 57 15.34 3.13 -2.21
CA ALA A 57 16.65 2.98 -2.83
C ALA A 57 16.64 3.20 -4.35
N GLU A 58 15.71 2.56 -5.06
CA GLU A 58 15.64 2.66 -6.53
C GLU A 58 15.36 4.08 -7.01
N PHE A 59 14.48 4.80 -6.28
CA PHE A 59 14.06 6.15 -6.66
C PHE A 59 14.74 7.26 -5.85
N GLN A 60 15.71 6.91 -5.00
CA GLN A 60 16.48 7.85 -4.18
C GLN A 60 15.59 8.74 -3.30
N LEU A 61 14.59 8.13 -2.67
CA LEU A 61 13.72 8.80 -1.70
C LEU A 61 14.37 8.79 -0.31
N GLU A 62 14.06 9.82 0.48
CA GLU A 62 14.37 9.83 1.90
C GLU A 62 13.34 9.02 2.69
N ASP A 63 13.72 8.50 3.87
CA ASP A 63 12.86 7.65 4.73
C ASP A 63 11.51 8.31 5.09
N SER A 64 11.39 9.63 5.02
CA SER A 64 10.16 10.37 5.31
C SER A 64 9.28 10.64 4.10
N GLU A 65 9.74 10.34 2.89
CA GLU A 65 9.02 10.63 1.64
C GLU A 65 8.08 9.52 1.19
N LEU A 66 8.29 8.32 1.70
CA LEU A 66 7.43 7.16 1.49
C LEU A 66 6.99 6.59 2.83
N SER A 67 5.77 6.10 2.87
CA SER A 67 5.27 5.32 4.01
C SER A 67 4.50 4.11 3.51
N SER A 68 4.51 3.03 4.29
CA SER A 68 3.76 1.82 3.99
C SER A 68 2.91 1.36 5.16
N GLU A 69 1.70 0.90 4.85
CA GLU A 69 0.76 0.40 5.84
C GLU A 69 0.11 -0.91 5.38
N ALA A 70 -0.18 -1.79 6.33
CA ALA A 70 -1.03 -2.94 6.07
C ALA A 70 -2.50 -2.49 6.13
N LEU A 71 -3.23 -2.67 5.05
CA LEU A 71 -4.67 -2.41 5.06
C LEU A 71 -5.41 -3.56 5.72
N PRO A 72 -6.48 -3.27 6.50
CA PRO A 72 -7.38 -4.31 7.01
C PRO A 72 -7.91 -5.18 5.87
N ASP A 73 -7.73 -6.48 5.97
CA ASP A 73 -8.17 -7.41 4.95
C ASP A 73 -8.83 -8.64 5.59
N ASN A 74 -10.10 -8.87 5.27
CA ASN A 74 -10.83 -10.04 5.73
C ASN A 74 -10.41 -11.33 5.00
N ASP A 75 -9.73 -11.19 3.87
CA ASP A 75 -9.36 -12.30 2.98
C ASP A 75 -7.93 -12.81 3.21
N SER A 76 -7.20 -12.29 4.19
CA SER A 76 -5.79 -12.64 4.51
C SER A 76 -4.83 -12.53 3.33
N ARG A 77 -5.09 -11.61 2.38
CA ARG A 77 -4.30 -11.46 1.16
C ARG A 77 -3.21 -10.40 1.24
N GLY A 78 -3.02 -9.82 2.41
CA GLY A 78 -1.94 -8.86 2.64
C GLY A 78 -2.01 -7.67 1.69
N ARG A 79 -3.06 -6.86 1.78
CA ARG A 79 -3.09 -5.57 1.07
C ARG A 79 -2.12 -4.62 1.72
N MET A 80 -1.26 -4.05 0.92
CA MET A 80 -0.25 -3.09 1.33
C MET A 80 -0.55 -1.76 0.67
N LEU A 81 -0.63 -0.70 1.46
CA LEU A 81 -0.78 0.66 1.00
C LEU A 81 0.59 1.33 1.06
N PHE A 82 1.02 1.92 -0.03
CA PHE A 82 2.19 2.82 -0.09
C PHE A 82 1.68 4.23 -0.37
N THR A 83 2.23 5.22 0.33
CA THR A 83 1.81 6.61 0.24
C THR A 83 3.03 7.52 0.11
N GLU A 84 3.04 8.40 -0.88
CA GLU A 84 4.03 9.47 -0.97
C GLU A 84 3.67 10.58 0.01
N SER A 85 4.64 10.97 0.88
CA SER A 85 4.40 11.94 1.95
C SER A 85 4.35 13.38 1.47
N ALA A 86 5.04 13.71 0.37
CA ALA A 86 5.06 15.06 -0.18
C ALA A 86 3.71 15.44 -0.80
N GLU A 87 3.26 16.68 -0.57
CA GLU A 87 2.10 17.25 -1.24
C GLU A 87 2.34 17.32 -2.76
N GLY A 88 1.48 16.66 -3.54
CA GLY A 88 1.69 16.46 -4.99
C GLY A 88 2.55 15.27 -5.35
N GLY A 89 3.30 14.71 -4.39
CA GLY A 89 4.12 13.50 -4.51
C GLY A 89 5.32 13.65 -5.44
N ALA A 90 6.32 12.77 -5.29
CA ALA A 90 7.45 12.65 -6.23
C ALA A 90 7.05 11.96 -7.55
N GLY A 91 5.84 11.40 -7.62
CA GLY A 91 5.34 10.66 -8.78
C GLY A 91 5.92 9.26 -8.95
N VAL A 92 6.63 8.77 -7.93
CA VAL A 92 7.31 7.47 -7.94
C VAL A 92 6.32 6.32 -8.02
N LEU A 93 5.24 6.38 -7.24
CA LEU A 93 4.22 5.33 -7.25
C LEU A 93 3.49 5.23 -8.58
N ARG A 94 3.34 6.34 -9.30
CA ARG A 94 2.83 6.34 -10.69
C ARG A 94 3.81 5.69 -11.66
N ARG A 95 5.12 5.93 -11.49
CA ARG A 95 6.15 5.32 -12.32
C ARG A 95 6.17 3.79 -12.13
N ILE A 96 6.04 3.29 -10.90
CA ILE A 96 5.94 1.86 -10.63
C ILE A 96 4.78 1.20 -11.39
N GLN A 97 3.66 1.91 -11.53
CA GLN A 97 2.51 1.44 -12.30
C GLN A 97 2.70 1.53 -13.82
N ALA A 98 3.37 2.58 -14.28
CA ALA A 98 3.46 2.93 -15.71
C ALA A 98 4.66 2.28 -16.41
N GLU A 99 5.79 2.15 -15.74
CA GLU A 99 7.03 1.62 -16.32
C GLU A 99 7.07 0.09 -16.17
N PRO A 100 7.23 -0.66 -17.27
CA PRO A 100 7.14 -2.12 -17.23
C PRO A 100 8.17 -2.80 -16.33
N ASP A 101 9.33 -2.20 -16.14
CA ASP A 101 10.46 -2.76 -15.39
C ASP A 101 10.68 -2.12 -14.02
N ALA A 102 9.88 -1.12 -13.64
CA ALA A 102 10.06 -0.38 -12.38
C ALA A 102 9.94 -1.30 -11.15
N LEU A 103 8.90 -2.12 -11.07
CA LEU A 103 8.73 -3.06 -9.96
C LEU A 103 9.86 -4.11 -9.92
N ALA A 104 10.36 -4.53 -11.08
CA ALA A 104 11.49 -5.46 -11.16
C ALA A 104 12.79 -4.82 -10.65
N LYS A 105 13.02 -3.53 -10.90
CA LYS A 105 14.14 -2.77 -10.34
C LYS A 105 14.03 -2.64 -8.82
N VAL A 106 12.85 -2.29 -8.32
CA VAL A 106 12.54 -2.25 -6.89
C VAL A 106 12.84 -3.59 -6.21
N ALA A 107 12.42 -4.70 -6.83
CA ALA A 107 12.68 -6.03 -6.28
C ALA A 107 14.17 -6.38 -6.24
N ARG A 108 14.94 -5.96 -7.24
CA ARG A 108 16.41 -6.13 -7.23
C ARG A 108 17.07 -5.30 -6.15
N ALA A 109 16.69 -4.04 -6.00
CA ALA A 109 17.18 -3.18 -4.93
C ALA A 109 16.84 -3.76 -3.55
N ALA A 110 15.62 -4.26 -3.36
CA ALA A 110 15.21 -4.93 -2.13
C ALA A 110 16.05 -6.19 -1.82
N LEU A 111 16.37 -7.02 -2.81
CA LEU A 111 17.24 -8.19 -2.63
C LEU A 111 18.64 -7.77 -2.17
N GLU A 112 19.22 -6.75 -2.80
CA GLU A 112 20.56 -6.23 -2.43
C GLU A 112 20.56 -5.69 -1.01
N ILE A 113 19.59 -4.85 -0.63
CA ILE A 113 19.43 -4.33 0.73
C ILE A 113 19.32 -5.46 1.75
N MET A 114 18.61 -6.54 1.42
CA MET A 114 18.45 -7.70 2.27
C MET A 114 19.64 -8.66 2.26
N HIS A 115 20.77 -8.24 1.71
CA HIS A 115 22.02 -9.01 1.64
C HIS A 115 21.90 -10.29 0.82
N PHE A 116 21.12 -10.26 -0.26
CA PHE A 116 21.13 -11.30 -1.27
C PHE A 116 21.83 -10.80 -2.53
N SER A 117 22.58 -11.68 -3.16
CA SER A 117 23.09 -11.43 -4.51
C SER A 117 21.97 -11.49 -5.55
N PRO A 118 22.18 -11.03 -6.79
CA PRO A 118 21.16 -11.04 -7.84
C PRO A 118 20.60 -12.41 -8.16
N ASP A 119 21.33 -13.49 -7.89
CA ASP A 119 20.88 -14.89 -8.06
C ASP A 119 20.18 -15.45 -6.83
N GLY A 120 20.06 -14.66 -5.75
CA GLY A 120 19.42 -15.03 -4.50
C GLY A 120 20.33 -15.75 -3.50
N THR A 121 21.63 -15.81 -3.74
CA THR A 121 22.59 -16.34 -2.75
C THR A 121 22.64 -15.43 -1.54
N ASP A 122 22.51 -16.00 -0.35
CA ASP A 122 22.56 -15.25 0.90
C ASP A 122 24.00 -14.87 1.25
N LEU A 123 24.30 -13.58 1.25
CA LEU A 123 25.59 -13.02 1.62
C LEU A 123 25.79 -12.96 3.15
N GLY A 124 24.68 -13.01 3.90
CA GLY A 124 24.68 -13.11 5.34
C GLY A 124 24.91 -11.83 6.11
N HIS A 125 25.35 -10.76 5.50
CA HIS A 125 25.61 -9.46 6.15
C HIS A 125 25.72 -8.32 5.12
N ALA A 126 25.54 -7.09 5.58
CA ALA A 126 25.87 -5.91 4.79
C ALA A 126 27.38 -5.82 4.52
N ASP A 127 27.73 -5.10 3.45
CA ASP A 127 29.14 -4.91 3.10
C ASP A 127 29.90 -4.19 4.23
N GLY A 128 30.96 -4.78 4.71
CA GLY A 128 31.74 -4.26 5.84
C GLY A 128 31.16 -4.50 7.24
N ALA A 129 29.96 -5.10 7.37
CA ALA A 129 29.41 -5.44 8.67
C ALA A 129 30.10 -6.64 9.30
N LYS A 130 30.25 -6.61 10.65
CA LYS A 130 30.86 -7.70 11.43
C LYS A 130 29.87 -8.76 11.87
N GLU A 131 28.62 -8.37 12.03
CA GLU A 131 27.53 -9.22 12.53
C GLU A 131 26.74 -9.83 11.39
N ARG A 132 26.37 -11.09 11.58
CA ARG A 132 25.54 -11.79 10.61
C ARG A 132 24.08 -11.37 10.75
N CYS A 133 23.46 -11.07 9.62
CA CYS A 133 22.02 -10.85 9.54
C CYS A 133 21.31 -12.21 9.46
N GLU A 134 20.73 -12.67 10.54
CA GLU A 134 20.02 -13.95 10.57
C GLU A 134 18.63 -13.83 9.89
N LYS A 135 17.73 -13.07 10.48
CA LYS A 135 16.38 -12.84 9.93
C LYS A 135 16.23 -11.46 9.29
N ALA A 136 16.69 -10.45 9.99
CA ALA A 136 16.76 -9.07 9.56
C ALA A 136 17.73 -8.30 10.46
N CYS A 137 18.22 -7.16 9.98
CA CYS A 137 19.09 -6.25 10.73
C CYS A 137 18.72 -4.79 10.42
N TYR A 138 19.34 -3.85 11.14
CA TYR A 138 19.11 -2.41 10.93
C TYR A 138 19.71 -1.88 9.62
N ASP A 139 20.64 -2.63 9.01
CA ASP A 139 21.17 -2.30 7.69
C ASP A 139 20.23 -2.76 6.55
N CYS A 140 19.19 -3.58 6.86
CA CYS A 140 18.24 -4.05 5.88
C CYS A 140 16.79 -3.61 6.17
N LEU A 141 16.04 -4.41 6.93
CA LEU A 141 14.57 -4.24 7.07
C LEU A 141 14.15 -3.68 8.42
N LEU A 142 15.01 -3.76 9.46
CA LEU A 142 14.65 -3.23 10.77
C LEU A 142 14.86 -1.72 10.82
N SER A 143 13.95 -1.03 11.45
CA SER A 143 14.05 0.40 11.73
C SER A 143 13.45 0.71 13.10
N TYR A 144 13.72 1.91 13.60
CA TYR A 144 13.11 2.36 14.84
C TYR A 144 11.61 2.47 14.72
N GLY A 145 11.11 2.83 13.53
CA GLY A 145 9.68 3.00 13.25
C GLY A 145 8.88 1.71 13.16
N ASN A 146 9.52 0.55 12.94
CA ASN A 146 8.83 -0.73 12.78
C ASN A 146 9.09 -1.75 13.91
N GLN A 147 9.49 -1.28 15.09
CA GLN A 147 9.83 -2.16 16.23
C GLN A 147 8.73 -3.14 16.62
N SER A 148 7.46 -2.75 16.50
CA SER A 148 6.32 -3.63 16.78
C SER A 148 6.28 -4.87 15.88
N ASP A 149 6.85 -4.78 14.71
CA ASP A 149 6.80 -5.81 13.67
C ASP A 149 8.10 -6.65 13.57
N HIS A 150 9.14 -6.30 14.34
CA HIS A 150 10.44 -6.97 14.25
C HIS A 150 10.37 -8.49 14.37
N ALA A 151 9.48 -9.01 15.22
CA ALA A 151 9.30 -10.45 15.41
C ALA A 151 8.75 -11.17 14.16
N ALA A 152 8.02 -10.43 13.31
CA ALA A 152 7.40 -10.94 12.09
C ALA A 152 8.28 -10.79 10.85
N ILE A 153 9.37 -10.01 10.93
CA ILE A 153 10.23 -9.73 9.78
C ILE A 153 11.30 -10.82 9.63
N ASP A 154 11.27 -11.50 8.49
CA ASP A 154 12.28 -12.49 8.11
C ASP A 154 12.54 -12.43 6.60
N ARG A 155 13.70 -11.91 6.19
CA ARG A 155 14.11 -11.70 4.81
C ARG A 155 14.10 -12.98 3.95
N HIS A 156 14.26 -14.15 4.57
CA HIS A 156 14.28 -15.42 3.85
C HIS A 156 12.89 -15.82 3.32
N LEU A 157 11.80 -15.39 3.99
CA LEU A 157 10.44 -15.75 3.61
C LEU A 157 10.04 -15.19 2.24
N ILE A 158 10.66 -14.10 1.80
CA ILE A 158 10.27 -13.38 0.59
C ILE A 158 11.33 -13.42 -0.52
N ARG A 159 12.49 -14.03 -0.28
CA ARG A 159 13.59 -14.13 -1.25
C ARG A 159 13.11 -14.62 -2.62
N ASP A 160 12.46 -15.78 -2.64
CA ASP A 160 12.02 -16.41 -3.90
C ASP A 160 10.91 -15.61 -4.60
N LEU A 161 10.08 -14.89 -3.82
CA LEU A 161 9.08 -13.98 -4.36
C LEU A 161 9.75 -12.79 -5.04
N LEU A 162 10.74 -12.17 -4.39
CA LEU A 162 11.47 -11.04 -4.97
C LEU A 162 12.31 -11.43 -6.19
N LEU A 163 12.88 -12.62 -6.22
CA LEU A 163 13.57 -13.15 -7.42
C LEU A 163 12.61 -13.25 -8.60
N ARG A 164 11.38 -13.71 -8.38
CA ARG A 164 10.36 -13.72 -9.43
C ARG A 164 9.96 -12.32 -9.86
N LEU A 165 9.77 -11.40 -8.91
CA LEU A 165 9.45 -10.00 -9.21
C LEU A 165 10.59 -9.31 -9.96
N ALA A 166 11.85 -9.60 -9.63
CA ALA A 166 13.05 -9.05 -10.29
C ALA A 166 13.15 -9.38 -11.79
N SER A 167 12.44 -10.41 -12.24
CA SER A 167 12.32 -10.82 -13.65
C SER A 167 10.94 -10.56 -14.25
N ALA A 168 10.00 -10.02 -13.49
CA ALA A 168 8.65 -9.75 -13.94
C ALA A 168 8.54 -8.44 -14.72
N GLN A 169 7.45 -8.30 -15.46
CA GLN A 169 7.07 -7.04 -16.11
C GLN A 169 5.70 -6.58 -15.62
N THR A 170 5.59 -5.30 -15.33
CA THR A 170 4.31 -4.68 -15.01
C THR A 170 3.52 -4.48 -16.30
N VAL A 171 2.30 -5.01 -16.35
CA VAL A 171 1.36 -4.78 -17.44
C VAL A 171 0.29 -3.80 -16.96
N SER A 172 0.32 -2.59 -17.52
CA SER A 172 -0.71 -1.61 -17.23
C SER A 172 -1.95 -1.86 -18.09
N THR A 173 -3.09 -2.08 -17.47
CA THR A 173 -4.36 -2.21 -18.20
C THR A 173 -4.78 -0.91 -18.87
N GLN A 174 -4.24 0.23 -18.46
CA GLN A 174 -4.49 1.53 -19.10
C GLN A 174 -3.72 1.72 -20.42
N SER A 175 -2.63 0.98 -20.61
CA SER A 175 -1.81 1.06 -21.83
C SER A 175 -2.25 0.11 -22.95
N LEU A 176 -3.18 -0.80 -22.69
CA LEU A 176 -3.59 -1.84 -23.65
C LEU A 176 -4.71 -1.41 -24.61
N GLU A 177 -5.50 -0.40 -24.28
CA GLU A 177 -6.56 0.11 -25.14
C GLU A 177 -6.51 1.65 -25.18
N PRO A 178 -6.64 2.29 -26.36
CA PRO A 178 -6.83 3.74 -26.45
C PRO A 178 -8.01 4.17 -25.58
N ARG A 179 -7.87 5.32 -24.89
CA ARG A 179 -8.91 5.83 -23.96
C ARG A 179 -10.29 5.91 -24.59
N GLY A 180 -10.36 6.30 -25.87
CA GLY A 180 -11.61 6.38 -26.62
C GLY A 180 -12.27 5.01 -26.81
N ASP A 181 -11.51 4.00 -27.18
CA ASP A 181 -12.00 2.63 -27.39
C ASP A 181 -12.49 2.02 -26.07
N ARG A 182 -11.75 2.26 -24.99
CA ARG A 182 -12.14 1.85 -23.64
C ARG A 182 -13.44 2.52 -23.19
N ALA A 183 -13.57 3.84 -23.42
CA ALA A 183 -14.80 4.56 -23.10
C ALA A 183 -16.01 4.00 -23.87
N GLN A 184 -15.83 3.68 -25.13
CA GLN A 184 -16.87 3.12 -25.98
C GLN A 184 -17.29 1.72 -25.53
N LYS A 185 -16.33 0.89 -25.15
CA LYS A 185 -16.58 -0.44 -24.57
C LYS A 185 -17.33 -0.35 -23.23
N ILE A 186 -16.93 0.56 -22.34
CA ILE A 186 -17.63 0.81 -21.07
C ILE A 186 -19.08 1.28 -21.35
N LYS A 187 -19.28 2.22 -22.28
CA LYS A 187 -20.63 2.68 -22.65
C LYS A 187 -21.51 1.57 -23.20
N SER A 188 -20.95 0.61 -23.94
CA SER A 188 -21.71 -0.54 -24.45
C SER A 188 -22.22 -1.47 -23.34
N LEU A 189 -21.57 -1.45 -22.16
CA LEU A 189 -21.97 -2.21 -20.98
C LEU A 189 -22.91 -1.44 -20.05
N CYS A 190 -23.18 -0.16 -20.33
CA CYS A 190 -24.06 0.66 -19.50
C CYS A 190 -25.55 0.37 -19.79
N ASP A 191 -26.32 0.15 -18.73
CA ASP A 191 -27.75 -0.14 -18.81
C ASP A 191 -28.63 1.12 -18.96
N SER A 192 -28.10 2.31 -18.60
CA SER A 192 -28.84 3.56 -18.61
C SER A 192 -28.13 4.67 -19.38
N GLU A 193 -28.92 5.64 -19.89
CA GLU A 193 -28.37 6.85 -20.52
C GLU A 193 -27.57 7.71 -19.52
N LEU A 194 -27.98 7.73 -18.26
CA LEU A 194 -27.29 8.47 -17.21
C LEU A 194 -25.85 7.93 -17.00
N GLN A 195 -25.69 6.60 -17.00
CA GLN A 195 -24.36 5.99 -16.91
C GLN A 195 -23.51 6.36 -18.12
N ARG A 196 -24.07 6.35 -19.34
CA ARG A 196 -23.35 6.74 -20.57
C ARG A 196 -22.94 8.20 -20.53
N ALA A 197 -23.84 9.10 -20.12
CA ALA A 197 -23.55 10.50 -19.95
C ALA A 197 -22.43 10.74 -18.90
N PHE A 198 -22.43 9.97 -17.82
CA PHE A 198 -21.38 10.03 -16.81
C PHE A 198 -20.01 9.62 -17.38
N ILE A 199 -19.96 8.56 -18.21
CA ILE A 199 -18.71 8.19 -18.90
C ILE A 199 -18.25 9.30 -19.85
N ASP A 200 -19.17 9.99 -20.53
CA ASP A 200 -18.83 11.14 -21.39
C ASP A 200 -18.19 12.27 -20.59
N LEU A 201 -18.73 12.57 -19.40
CA LEU A 201 -18.13 13.56 -18.49
C LEU A 201 -16.73 13.15 -18.06
N LEU A 202 -16.53 11.88 -17.68
CA LEU A 202 -15.19 11.39 -17.29
C LEU A 202 -14.17 11.51 -18.44
N VAL A 203 -14.62 11.26 -19.68
CA VAL A 203 -13.77 11.43 -20.88
C VAL A 203 -13.48 12.91 -21.13
N GLN A 204 -14.47 13.76 -21.06
CA GLN A 204 -14.36 15.20 -21.30
C GLN A 204 -13.42 15.90 -20.32
N TYR A 205 -13.47 15.51 -19.05
CA TYR A 205 -12.63 16.11 -18.00
C TYR A 205 -11.37 15.31 -17.68
N GLU A 206 -11.02 14.33 -18.52
CA GLU A 206 -9.83 13.50 -18.38
C GLU A 206 -9.73 12.70 -17.08
N PHE A 207 -10.83 12.48 -16.37
CA PHE A 207 -10.87 11.64 -15.18
C PHE A 207 -10.66 10.16 -15.51
N ALA A 208 -10.17 9.38 -14.53
CA ALA A 208 -10.00 7.94 -14.68
C ALA A 208 -11.32 7.25 -15.03
N LEU A 209 -11.29 6.37 -16.04
CA LEU A 209 -12.43 5.56 -16.41
C LEU A 209 -12.56 4.36 -15.45
N PRO A 210 -13.80 3.96 -15.10
CA PRO A 210 -14.04 2.81 -14.23
C PRO A 210 -13.50 1.52 -14.86
N ASN A 211 -13.06 0.60 -14.00
CA ASN A 211 -12.53 -0.70 -14.44
C ASN A 211 -13.66 -1.70 -14.73
N ASN A 212 -14.80 -1.59 -14.03
CA ASN A 212 -15.98 -2.42 -14.21
C ASN A 212 -17.23 -1.57 -14.23
N VAL A 213 -18.23 -1.98 -14.99
CA VAL A 213 -19.58 -1.38 -15.03
C VAL A 213 -20.55 -2.41 -14.48
N GLY A 214 -21.37 -2.01 -13.49
CA GLY A 214 -22.51 -2.81 -13.09
C GLY A 214 -22.32 -3.79 -11.94
N GLN A 215 -21.30 -3.62 -11.09
CA GLN A 215 -21.28 -4.27 -9.76
C GLN A 215 -21.39 -3.21 -8.66
N PRO A 216 -22.35 -3.38 -7.71
CA PRO A 216 -22.49 -2.51 -6.56
C PRO A 216 -21.29 -2.60 -5.61
#